data_d34b6725898d3734225d62210d4fcf1f
#
_entry.id   d34b6725898d3734225d62210d4fcf1f
#
_cell.length_a   1.000
_cell.length_b   1.000
_cell.length_c   1.000
_cell.angle_alpha   90.00
_cell.angle_beta   90.00
_cell.angle_gamma   90.00
#
_symmetry.space_group_name_H-M   'P 1'
#
loop_
_entity.id
_entity.type
_entity.pdbx_description
1 polymer ?
#
loop_
_entity_poly.entity_id
_entity_poly.type
_entity_poly.pdbx_seq_one_letter_code
_entity_poly.pdbx_strand_id
1 'polypeptide(L)'
;MRRWIAGLSVAAMLCAAASAMAQTNPAAPPPGATPAGDGTFLLTIFLKHDQSKTLPKINEQLKEQGFFKAFPPPGVQVVSWYVMMGIGQVVTLRFPAERLRDVNLALEQSAWGAFRTDFYPTYDYKQIAETERKKK
;
A
#
# COMPACT_ATOMS: atom_id res chain seq x y z
N MET A 1 -42.01 -49.82 -52.36
CA MET A 1 -42.93 -49.94 -51.21
C MET A 1 -42.43 -48.99 -50.11
N ARG A 2 -43.05 -47.97 -50.02
CA ARG A 2 -43.79 -47.22 -49.00
C ARG A 2 -43.46 -47.69 -47.55
N ARG A 3 -42.90 -46.81 -46.70
CA ARG A 3 -43.61 -46.38 -45.49
C ARG A 3 -42.92 -45.22 -44.79
N TRP A 4 -43.61 -44.18 -44.62
CA TRP A 4 -43.43 -43.01 -43.76
C TRP A 4 -43.53 -43.42 -42.30
N ILE A 5 -42.73 -42.79 -41.41
CA ILE A 5 -43.20 -42.47 -40.07
C ILE A 5 -42.60 -41.16 -39.66
N ALA A 6 -43.47 -40.30 -39.18
CA ALA A 6 -43.32 -38.95 -38.68
C ALA A 6 -42.52 -38.88 -37.36
N GLY A 7 -41.71 -37.86 -37.13
CA GLY A 7 -42.00 -36.70 -36.29
C GLY A 7 -41.94 -36.96 -34.79
N LEU A 8 -40.97 -36.40 -34.12
CA LEU A 8 -41.20 -35.74 -32.81
C LEU A 8 -40.05 -34.75 -32.54
N SER A 9 -40.38 -33.48 -32.69
CA SER A 9 -39.53 -32.36 -32.21
C SER A 9 -39.62 -32.30 -30.71
N VAL A 10 -38.52 -32.50 -30.03
CA VAL A 10 -38.39 -32.13 -28.58
C VAL A 10 -37.62 -30.85 -28.51
N ALA A 11 -38.31 -29.77 -28.24
CA ALA A 11 -37.75 -28.48 -27.91
C ALA A 11 -37.14 -28.57 -26.49
N ALA A 12 -35.81 -28.63 -26.39
CA ALA A 12 -35.12 -28.51 -25.13
C ALA A 12 -34.98 -27.01 -24.78
N MET A 13 -35.77 -26.58 -23.81
CA MET A 13 -35.68 -25.27 -23.20
C MET A 13 -34.40 -25.20 -22.33
N LEU A 14 -33.38 -24.54 -22.82
CA LEU A 14 -32.20 -24.20 -21.99
C LEU A 14 -32.56 -23.06 -21.05
N CYS A 15 -32.83 -23.38 -19.78
CA CYS A 15 -32.82 -22.39 -18.70
C CYS A 15 -31.38 -21.94 -18.46
N ALA A 16 -31.00 -20.75 -18.95
CA ALA A 16 -29.79 -20.07 -18.57
C ALA A 16 -29.93 -19.56 -17.12
N ALA A 17 -29.34 -20.28 -16.17
CA ALA A 17 -29.17 -19.79 -14.82
C ALA A 17 -28.05 -18.71 -14.83
N ALA A 18 -28.47 -17.45 -14.78
CA ALA A 18 -27.56 -16.34 -14.54
C ALA A 18 -27.04 -16.43 -13.11
N SER A 19 -25.81 -16.93 -12.93
CA SER A 19 -25.09 -16.84 -11.68
C SER A 19 -24.75 -15.37 -11.40
N ALA A 20 -25.51 -14.75 -10.51
CA ALA A 20 -25.18 -13.45 -9.96
C ALA A 20 -23.88 -13.62 -9.17
N MET A 21 -22.76 -13.17 -9.72
CA MET A 21 -21.51 -13.00 -8.99
C MET A 21 -21.76 -11.93 -7.93
N ALA A 22 -21.87 -12.35 -6.67
CA ALA A 22 -21.86 -11.44 -5.55
C ALA A 22 -20.52 -10.71 -5.55
N GLN A 23 -20.53 -9.43 -5.94
CA GLN A 23 -19.40 -8.54 -5.74
C GLN A 23 -19.24 -8.38 -4.24
N THR A 24 -18.22 -9.02 -3.67
CA THR A 24 -17.79 -8.75 -2.31
C THR A 24 -17.26 -7.31 -2.27
N ASN A 25 -18.07 -6.43 -1.72
CA ASN A 25 -17.68 -5.05 -1.44
C ASN A 25 -16.44 -5.12 -0.54
N PRO A 26 -15.30 -4.49 -0.90
CA PRO A 26 -14.14 -4.47 -0.01
C PRO A 26 -14.56 -3.85 1.32
N ALA A 27 -14.21 -4.53 2.42
CA ALA A 27 -14.53 -4.10 3.77
C ALA A 27 -14.12 -2.64 3.97
N ALA A 28 -15.01 -1.83 4.55
CA ALA A 28 -14.72 -0.44 4.86
C ALA A 28 -13.45 -0.34 5.71
N PRO A 29 -12.55 0.63 5.45
CA PRO A 29 -11.35 0.83 6.25
C PRO A 29 -11.73 1.12 7.70
N PRO A 30 -10.88 0.72 8.67
CA PRO A 30 -11.15 0.94 10.08
C PRO A 30 -11.32 2.45 10.37
N PRO A 31 -12.23 2.82 11.32
CA PRO A 31 -12.46 4.21 11.67
C PRO A 31 -11.15 4.85 12.18
N GLY A 32 -10.67 5.88 11.48
CA GLY A 32 -9.45 6.62 11.80
C GLY A 32 -8.41 6.70 10.68
N ALA A 33 -8.44 5.81 9.68
CA ALA A 33 -7.67 5.97 8.46
C ALA A 33 -8.57 6.63 7.40
N THR A 34 -8.59 7.96 7.35
CA THR A 34 -9.24 8.65 6.22
C THR A 34 -8.29 8.51 5.02
N PRO A 35 -8.64 7.71 3.99
CA PRO A 35 -7.89 7.73 2.76
C PRO A 35 -7.94 9.16 2.22
N ALA A 36 -6.83 9.67 1.69
CA ALA A 36 -6.93 10.75 0.74
C ALA A 36 -7.98 10.33 -0.30
N GLY A 37 -8.86 11.23 -0.76
CA GLY A 37 -10.00 10.90 -1.62
C GLY A 37 -9.70 10.13 -2.91
N ASP A 38 -8.44 9.76 -3.13
CA ASP A 38 -7.89 8.96 -4.23
C ASP A 38 -7.59 7.49 -3.86
N GLY A 39 -8.03 7.01 -2.67
CA GLY A 39 -7.77 5.65 -2.19
C GLY A 39 -6.35 5.41 -1.67
N THR A 40 -5.52 6.46 -1.57
CA THR A 40 -4.17 6.38 -1.01
C THR A 40 -4.15 6.76 0.47
N PHE A 41 -3.12 6.31 1.19
CA PHE A 41 -2.86 6.74 2.56
C PHE A 41 -1.40 7.20 2.72
N LEU A 42 -1.14 7.86 3.82
CA LEU A 42 0.21 8.27 4.19
C LEU A 42 0.79 7.29 5.20
N LEU A 43 2.07 6.98 5.02
CA LEU A 43 2.86 6.21 5.96
C LEU A 43 4.13 6.98 6.29
N THR A 44 4.32 7.31 7.57
CA THR A 44 5.57 7.89 8.06
C THR A 44 6.43 6.78 8.64
N ILE A 45 7.67 6.71 8.16
CA ILE A 45 8.65 5.68 8.52
C ILE A 45 9.87 6.36 9.14
N PHE A 46 10.23 5.92 10.34
CA PHE A 46 11.47 6.31 10.98
C PHE A 46 12.53 5.25 10.68
N LEU A 47 13.58 5.66 10.01
CA LEU A 47 14.75 4.86 9.70
C LEU A 47 15.85 5.25 10.70
N LYS A 48 15.76 4.65 11.89
CA LYS A 48 16.67 4.98 13.00
C LYS A 48 18.05 4.38 12.78
N HIS A 49 19.08 5.20 12.87
CA HIS A 49 20.45 4.74 12.75
C HIS A 49 20.80 3.73 13.87
N ASP A 50 21.46 2.67 13.51
CA ASP A 50 22.09 1.78 14.48
C ASP A 50 23.32 2.48 15.07
N GLN A 51 23.17 3.01 16.29
CA GLN A 51 24.23 3.78 16.97
C GLN A 51 25.43 2.93 17.41
N SER A 52 25.38 1.61 17.27
CA SER A 52 26.53 0.73 17.45
C SER A 52 27.52 0.80 16.28
N LYS A 53 27.13 1.43 15.18
CA LYS A 53 27.90 1.58 13.94
C LYS A 53 28.20 3.04 13.65
N THR A 54 29.32 3.29 12.99
CA THR A 54 29.61 4.62 12.46
C THR A 54 28.78 4.90 11.21
N LEU A 55 28.47 6.16 10.92
CA LEU A 55 27.72 6.56 9.73
C LEU A 55 28.31 6.04 8.41
N PRO A 56 29.65 6.06 8.19
CA PRO A 56 30.25 5.43 7.00
C PRO A 56 29.91 3.94 6.86
N LYS A 57 29.93 3.16 7.96
CA LYS A 57 29.57 1.73 7.93
C LYS A 57 28.09 1.50 7.62
N ILE A 58 27.21 2.34 8.15
CA ILE A 58 25.78 2.30 7.81
C ILE A 58 25.59 2.56 6.31
N ASN A 59 26.24 3.60 5.77
CA ASN A 59 26.14 3.95 4.37
C ASN A 59 26.73 2.88 3.43
N GLU A 60 27.83 2.26 3.81
CA GLU A 60 28.42 1.13 3.09
C GLU A 60 27.43 -0.04 3.03
N GLN A 61 26.88 -0.45 4.16
CA GLN A 61 25.90 -1.52 4.26
C GLN A 61 24.64 -1.23 3.40
N LEU A 62 24.12 0.00 3.42
CA LEU A 62 22.96 0.39 2.61
C LEU A 62 23.26 0.30 1.10
N LYS A 63 24.48 0.66 0.68
CA LYS A 63 24.91 0.53 -0.72
C LYS A 63 25.03 -0.93 -1.12
N GLU A 64 25.64 -1.78 -0.30
CA GLU A 64 25.78 -3.22 -0.56
C GLU A 64 24.43 -3.91 -0.64
N GLN A 65 23.49 -3.56 0.22
CA GLN A 65 22.12 -4.08 0.23
C GLN A 65 21.23 -3.49 -0.89
N GLY A 66 21.71 -2.49 -1.63
CA GLY A 66 20.99 -1.87 -2.73
C GLY A 66 19.82 -0.98 -2.30
N PHE A 67 19.83 -0.45 -1.07
CA PHE A 67 18.75 0.35 -0.50
C PHE A 67 18.28 1.48 -1.42
N PHE A 68 19.19 2.28 -1.95
CA PHE A 68 18.85 3.43 -2.80
C PHE A 68 18.27 3.06 -4.17
N LYS A 69 18.32 1.78 -4.55
CA LYS A 69 17.65 1.25 -5.76
C LYS A 69 16.31 0.62 -5.44
N ALA A 70 16.19 0.01 -4.27
CA ALA A 70 14.99 -0.74 -3.86
C ALA A 70 13.95 0.14 -3.17
N PHE A 71 14.36 1.21 -2.50
CA PHE A 71 13.49 2.07 -1.71
C PHE A 71 13.56 3.55 -2.14
N PRO A 72 12.40 4.20 -2.37
CA PRO A 72 11.05 3.63 -2.34
C PRO A 72 10.77 2.73 -3.56
N PRO A 73 9.89 1.72 -3.44
CA PRO A 73 9.54 0.89 -4.58
C PRO A 73 8.78 1.68 -5.66
N PRO A 74 8.81 1.23 -6.93
CA PRO A 74 8.14 1.91 -8.03
C PRO A 74 6.66 2.17 -7.74
N GLY A 75 6.16 3.36 -8.13
CA GLY A 75 4.75 3.75 -7.93
C GLY A 75 4.40 4.24 -6.52
N VAL A 76 5.37 4.31 -5.61
CA VAL A 76 5.22 4.92 -4.29
C VAL A 76 5.72 6.36 -4.33
N GLN A 77 4.86 7.31 -3.95
CA GLN A 77 5.22 8.73 -3.91
C GLN A 77 5.94 9.08 -2.61
N VAL A 78 7.10 9.71 -2.70
CA VAL A 78 7.76 10.34 -1.56
C VAL A 78 7.14 11.71 -1.32
N VAL A 79 6.48 11.89 -0.17
CA VAL A 79 5.92 13.18 0.25
C VAL A 79 6.97 14.02 0.95
N SER A 80 7.78 13.38 1.80
CA SER A 80 8.90 14.03 2.47
C SER A 80 9.96 13.00 2.84
N TRP A 81 11.22 13.44 2.88
CA TRP A 81 12.35 12.65 3.35
C TRP A 81 13.38 13.57 4.01
N TYR A 82 13.48 13.49 5.32
CA TYR A 82 14.34 14.36 6.11
C TYR A 82 15.28 13.56 7.00
N VAL A 83 16.38 14.17 7.38
CA VAL A 83 17.23 13.70 8.48
C VAL A 83 16.77 14.38 9.77
N MET A 84 16.45 13.59 10.77
CA MET A 84 16.16 14.03 12.11
C MET A 84 17.39 13.77 12.99
N MET A 85 18.06 14.84 13.42
CA MET A 85 19.29 14.74 14.21
C MET A 85 19.07 13.90 15.47
N GLY A 86 20.02 12.99 15.76
CA GLY A 86 19.96 12.08 16.90
C GLY A 86 19.07 10.85 16.71
N ILE A 87 18.27 10.79 15.64
CA ILE A 87 17.40 9.63 15.33
C ILE A 87 17.87 8.93 14.05
N GLY A 88 17.91 9.65 12.94
CA GLY A 88 18.18 9.08 11.62
C GLY A 88 17.34 9.74 10.55
N GLN A 89 16.77 8.96 9.64
CA GLN A 89 15.95 9.50 8.56
C GLN A 89 14.45 9.29 8.88
N VAL A 90 13.64 10.25 8.45
CA VAL A 90 12.18 10.17 8.52
C VAL A 90 11.64 10.39 7.12
N VAL A 91 10.88 9.41 6.63
CA VAL A 91 10.27 9.47 5.30
C VAL A 91 8.76 9.33 5.42
N THR A 92 8.04 10.18 4.70
CA THR A 92 6.59 10.05 4.56
C THR A 92 6.28 9.67 3.12
N LEU A 93 5.60 8.55 2.95
CA LEU A 93 5.21 7.99 1.67
C LEU A 93 3.70 8.09 1.48
N ARG A 94 3.27 8.21 0.21
CA ARG A 94 1.87 8.11 -0.20
C ARG A 94 1.74 6.98 -1.21
N PHE A 95 0.81 6.05 -0.96
CA PHE A 95 0.55 4.91 -1.83
C PHE A 95 -0.79 4.24 -1.50
N PRO A 96 -1.38 3.45 -2.42
CA PRO A 96 -2.56 2.63 -2.15
C PRO A 96 -2.27 1.53 -1.12
N ALA A 97 -3.25 1.17 -0.30
CA ALA A 97 -3.09 0.25 0.83
C ALA A 97 -2.54 -1.12 0.43
N GLU A 98 -2.88 -1.62 -0.76
CA GLU A 98 -2.39 -2.90 -1.29
C GLU A 98 -0.87 -2.93 -1.51
N ARG A 99 -0.22 -1.77 -1.61
CA ARG A 99 1.24 -1.64 -1.78
C ARG A 99 2.01 -1.65 -0.46
N LEU A 100 1.33 -1.74 0.69
CA LEU A 100 1.98 -1.72 2.01
C LEU A 100 3.02 -2.83 2.16
N ARG A 101 2.69 -4.04 1.67
CA ARG A 101 3.61 -5.17 1.70
C ARG A 101 4.89 -4.91 0.90
N ASP A 102 4.78 -4.26 -0.27
CA ASP A 102 5.94 -3.96 -1.11
C ASP A 102 6.88 -2.96 -0.45
N VAL A 103 6.33 -1.94 0.22
CA VAL A 103 7.10 -0.96 0.98
C VAL A 103 7.82 -1.62 2.14
N ASN A 104 7.15 -2.51 2.90
CA ASN A 104 7.77 -3.23 3.99
C ASN A 104 8.90 -4.15 3.49
N LEU A 105 8.65 -4.95 2.46
CA LEU A 105 9.66 -5.84 1.89
C LEU A 105 10.88 -5.10 1.35
N ALA A 106 10.68 -3.95 0.68
CA ALA A 106 11.78 -3.14 0.19
C ALA A 106 12.73 -2.73 1.33
N LEU A 107 12.19 -2.39 2.50
CA LEU A 107 12.99 -2.04 3.68
C LEU A 107 13.62 -3.28 4.34
N GLU A 108 12.87 -4.36 4.53
CA GLU A 108 13.40 -5.58 5.13
C GLU A 108 14.57 -6.15 4.33
N GLN A 109 14.50 -6.10 3.01
CA GLN A 109 15.51 -6.68 2.12
C GLN A 109 16.72 -5.76 1.91
N SER A 110 16.56 -4.44 2.04
CA SER A 110 17.60 -3.50 1.65
C SER A 110 18.13 -2.60 2.78
N ALA A 111 17.46 -2.57 3.92
CA ALA A 111 17.83 -1.69 5.03
C ALA A 111 17.98 -2.43 6.38
N TRP A 112 17.73 -3.73 6.39
CA TRP A 112 17.81 -4.52 7.61
C TRP A 112 19.22 -4.54 8.19
N GLY A 113 19.34 -4.26 9.47
CA GLY A 113 20.61 -4.17 10.17
C GLY A 113 21.39 -2.88 9.94
N ALA A 114 21.03 -2.04 8.98
CA ALA A 114 21.51 -0.66 8.84
C ALA A 114 20.62 0.32 9.62
N PHE A 115 19.31 0.08 9.56
CA PHE A 115 18.30 0.85 10.29
C PHE A 115 17.44 -0.05 11.19
N ARG A 116 16.95 0.56 12.27
CA ARG A 116 15.75 0.10 12.98
C ARG A 116 14.59 0.92 12.44
N THR A 117 13.51 0.24 12.07
CA THR A 117 12.38 0.87 11.38
C THR A 117 11.14 0.89 12.25
N ASP A 118 10.50 2.06 12.36
CA ASP A 118 9.17 2.19 12.96
C ASP A 118 8.20 2.75 11.91
N PHE A 119 6.99 2.21 11.84
CA PHE A 119 5.97 2.55 10.84
C PHE A 119 4.76 3.16 11.51
N TYR A 120 4.34 4.33 11.02
CA TYR A 120 3.19 5.06 11.55
C TYR A 120 2.23 5.44 10.41
N PRO A 121 1.05 4.84 10.33
CA PRO A 121 -0.03 5.37 9.49
C PRO A 121 -0.26 6.83 9.84
N THR A 122 -0.31 7.67 8.83
CA THR A 122 -0.35 9.13 9.00
C THR A 122 -1.48 9.71 8.16
N TYR A 123 -2.05 10.82 8.56
CA TYR A 123 -2.99 11.59 7.75
C TYR A 123 -2.68 13.09 7.82
N ASP A 124 -3.08 13.82 6.78
CA ASP A 124 -2.88 15.27 6.75
C ASP A 124 -3.98 15.96 7.58
N TYR A 125 -3.58 16.61 8.66
CA TYR A 125 -4.47 17.32 9.56
C TYR A 125 -4.63 18.80 9.24
N LYS A 126 -3.88 19.36 8.26
CA LYS A 126 -3.84 20.81 8.01
C LYS A 126 -5.22 21.41 7.74
N GLN A 127 -5.97 20.81 6.83
CA GLN A 127 -7.29 21.30 6.45
C GLN A 127 -8.29 21.24 7.62
N ILE A 128 -8.22 20.19 8.41
CA ILE A 128 -9.06 20.04 9.61
C ILE A 128 -8.70 21.14 10.61
N ALA A 129 -7.40 21.34 10.89
CA ALA A 129 -6.93 22.36 11.79
C ALA A 129 -7.32 23.79 11.36
N GLU A 130 -7.27 24.09 10.07
CA GLU A 130 -7.72 25.38 9.51
C GLU A 130 -9.23 25.58 9.69
N THR A 131 -10.02 24.50 9.49
CA THR A 131 -11.47 24.55 9.71
C THR A 131 -11.80 24.80 11.17
N GLU A 132 -11.13 24.11 12.09
CA GLU A 132 -11.33 24.30 13.52
C GLU A 132 -10.94 25.73 14.00
N ARG A 133 -9.88 26.31 13.45
CA ARG A 133 -9.49 27.70 13.73
C ARG A 133 -10.53 28.75 13.30
N LYS A 134 -11.33 28.44 12.28
CA LYS A 134 -12.38 29.33 11.76
C LYS A 134 -13.69 29.24 12.51
N LYS A 135 -13.88 28.24 13.35
CA LYS A 135 -15.06 28.06 14.21
C LYS A 135 -14.96 28.90 15.49
N LYS A 136 -14.84 30.25 15.39
CA LYS A 136 -14.88 31.14 16.53
C LYS A 136 -16.32 31.54 16.88
#